data_9adba19639e23196db9f6ef7780cfa66
#
_entry.id   9adba19639e23196db9f6ef7780cfa66
#
_cell.length_a   1.000
_cell.length_b   1.000
_cell.length_c   1.000
_cell.angle_alpha   90.00
_cell.angle_beta   90.00
_cell.angle_gamma   90.00
#
_symmetry.space_group_name_H-M   'P 1'
#
loop_
_entity.id
_entity.type
_entity.pdbx_description
1 polymer ?
#
loop_
_entity_poly.entity_id
_entity_poly.type
_entity_poly.pdbx_seq_one_letter_code
_entity_poly.pdbx_strand_id
1 'polypeptide(L)'
;MDAKVIENERTAKAQHITRQPDGAGKRIGKKGEISAIGKVAPGGAKLFRERLPQIQAEAAYWEGRVGTPHDFRVTLIDNDTRILFTIVYDGDFKPYVEDILREASPWLDMIFHGVWDGFKGTQDRKSVEEVFAQVFEADFFYVANPDVTVKDVAKMQRLSKAVGELLDAAT
;
A
#
# COMPACT_ATOMS: atom_id res chain seq x y z
N MET A 1 0.70 5.97 39.44
CA MET A 1 1.33 6.56 38.26
C MET A 1 0.71 7.93 38.04
N ASP A 2 1.51 8.98 38.00
CA ASP A 2 1.00 10.36 37.99
C ASP A 2 0.31 10.66 36.65
N ALA A 3 -0.90 11.24 36.68
CA ALA A 3 -1.67 11.57 35.49
C ALA A 3 -0.91 12.48 34.49
N LYS A 4 -0.07 13.40 35.03
CA LYS A 4 0.83 14.24 34.21
C LYS A 4 1.90 13.46 33.45
N VAL A 5 2.41 12.39 34.06
CA VAL A 5 3.41 11.54 33.41
C VAL A 5 2.77 10.78 32.22
N ILE A 6 1.54 10.26 32.40
CA ILE A 6 0.78 9.58 31.36
C ILE A 6 0.41 10.56 30.22
N GLU A 7 0.04 11.78 30.54
CA GLU A 7 -0.31 12.81 29.56
C GLU A 7 0.92 13.25 28.74
N ASN A 8 2.08 13.42 29.39
CA ASN A 8 3.34 13.72 28.71
C ASN A 8 3.82 12.56 27.80
N GLU A 9 3.68 11.31 28.25
CA GLU A 9 4.00 10.14 27.41
C GLU A 9 3.06 9.99 26.21
N ARG A 10 1.78 10.35 26.38
CA ARG A 10 0.80 10.34 25.27
C ARG A 10 1.11 11.42 24.23
N THR A 11 1.46 12.62 24.65
CA THR A 11 1.80 13.73 23.74
C THR A 11 3.15 13.53 23.05
N ALA A 12 4.14 12.96 23.75
CA ALA A 12 5.46 12.68 23.18
C ALA A 12 5.43 11.59 22.07
N LYS A 13 4.39 10.75 22.05
CA LYS A 13 4.17 9.71 21.01
C LYS A 13 3.17 10.12 19.94
N ALA A 14 2.64 11.35 19.97
CA ALA A 14 1.73 11.83 18.96
C ALA A 14 2.45 11.90 17.59
N GLN A 15 1.88 11.22 16.59
CA GLN A 15 2.44 11.24 15.24
C GLN A 15 2.02 12.53 14.54
N HIS A 16 2.97 13.17 13.88
CA HIS A 16 2.69 14.34 13.07
C HIS A 16 2.18 13.92 11.68
N ILE A 17 0.90 14.10 11.45
CA ILE A 17 0.23 13.78 10.20
C ILE A 17 0.30 15.01 9.30
N THR A 18 0.80 14.83 8.08
CA THR A 18 0.82 15.87 7.03
C THR A 18 0.10 15.35 5.79
N ARG A 19 -0.21 16.24 4.85
CA ARG A 19 -0.60 15.85 3.49
C ARG A 19 0.64 15.54 2.66
N GLN A 20 0.48 14.66 1.68
CA GLN A 20 1.51 14.43 0.67
C GLN A 20 1.81 15.72 -0.11
N PRO A 21 3.09 16.11 -0.28
CA PRO A 21 3.44 17.37 -0.92
C PRO A 21 3.18 17.36 -2.43
N ASP A 22 3.13 16.20 -3.06
CA ASP A 22 3.13 16.01 -4.52
C ASP A 22 1.91 15.26 -5.05
N GLY A 23 0.90 15.01 -4.22
CA GLY A 23 -0.31 14.31 -4.64
C GLY A 23 -1.36 14.15 -3.55
N ALA A 24 -2.14 13.08 -3.65
CA ALA A 24 -3.18 12.75 -2.69
C ALA A 24 -2.63 11.90 -1.54
N GLY A 25 -3.38 11.88 -0.42
CA GLY A 25 -3.11 11.05 0.73
C GLY A 25 -2.40 11.74 1.87
N LYS A 26 -2.33 11.05 2.99
CA LYS A 26 -1.65 11.50 4.22
C LYS A 26 -0.27 10.90 4.34
N ARG A 27 0.56 11.57 5.13
CA ARG A 27 1.93 11.15 5.44
C ARG A 27 2.19 11.16 6.94
N ILE A 28 2.87 10.13 7.43
CA ILE A 28 3.43 10.04 8.78
C ILE A 28 4.87 9.51 8.66
N GLY A 29 5.85 10.31 9.05
CA GLY A 29 7.26 9.96 8.87
C GLY A 29 7.59 9.67 7.41
N LYS A 30 8.08 8.47 7.12
CA LYS A 30 8.39 8.00 5.76
C LYS A 30 7.23 7.31 5.05
N LYS A 31 6.06 7.15 5.71
CA LYS A 31 4.90 6.45 5.17
C LYS A 31 3.92 7.40 4.52
N GLY A 32 3.53 7.08 3.29
CA GLY A 32 2.36 7.63 2.62
C GLY A 32 1.20 6.64 2.62
N GLU A 33 -0.03 7.13 2.57
CA GLU A 33 -1.22 6.33 2.32
C GLU A 33 -2.06 6.96 1.22
N ILE A 34 -2.75 6.13 0.46
CA ILE A 34 -3.85 6.52 -0.41
C ILE A 34 -4.96 5.49 -0.33
N SER A 35 -6.17 5.96 -0.55
CA SER A 35 -7.36 5.14 -0.74
C SER A 35 -8.09 5.58 -2.00
N ALA A 36 -8.72 4.65 -2.69
CA ALA A 36 -9.56 4.96 -3.85
C ALA A 36 -10.79 4.07 -3.88
N ILE A 37 -11.91 4.62 -4.30
CA ILE A 37 -13.15 3.86 -4.48
C ILE A 37 -13.67 4.09 -5.90
N GLY A 38 -13.85 3.01 -6.64
CA GLY A 38 -14.43 3.04 -7.97
C GLY A 38 -15.65 2.14 -8.10
N LYS A 39 -16.29 2.20 -9.25
CA LYS A 39 -17.33 1.25 -9.64
C LYS A 39 -16.69 -0.06 -10.12
N VAL A 40 -17.36 -1.16 -9.89
CA VAL A 40 -16.99 -2.45 -10.48
C VAL A 40 -17.62 -2.55 -11.88
N ALA A 41 -16.82 -2.91 -12.87
CA ALA A 41 -17.29 -3.14 -14.24
C ALA A 41 -18.28 -4.32 -14.31
N PRO A 42 -19.21 -4.34 -15.29
CA PRO A 42 -20.07 -5.50 -15.49
C PRO A 42 -19.28 -6.81 -15.60
N GLY A 43 -19.58 -7.78 -14.72
CA GLY A 43 -18.81 -9.04 -14.62
C GLY A 43 -17.46 -8.94 -13.90
N GLY A 44 -17.01 -7.74 -13.53
CA GLY A 44 -15.70 -7.49 -12.94
C GLY A 44 -15.48 -8.19 -11.59
N ALA A 45 -16.50 -8.27 -10.75
CA ALA A 45 -16.40 -8.97 -9.47
C ALA A 45 -16.11 -10.48 -9.64
N LYS A 46 -16.76 -11.12 -10.61
CA LYS A 46 -16.49 -12.52 -10.96
C LYS A 46 -15.07 -12.66 -11.48
N LEU A 47 -14.68 -11.82 -12.43
CA LEU A 47 -13.34 -11.81 -13.02
C LEU A 47 -12.24 -11.62 -11.95
N PHE A 48 -12.44 -10.72 -11.01
CA PHE A 48 -11.49 -10.49 -9.90
C PHE A 48 -11.29 -11.76 -9.07
N ARG A 49 -12.41 -12.43 -8.67
CA ARG A 49 -12.33 -13.67 -7.89
C ARG A 49 -11.66 -14.82 -8.65
N GLU A 50 -11.89 -14.93 -9.95
CA GLU A 50 -11.22 -15.92 -10.80
C GLU A 50 -9.70 -15.71 -10.87
N ARG A 51 -9.25 -14.45 -10.88
CA ARG A 51 -7.82 -14.07 -10.91
C ARG A 51 -7.15 -14.08 -9.52
N LEU A 52 -7.93 -14.03 -8.44
CA LEU A 52 -7.41 -13.84 -7.08
C LEU A 52 -6.33 -14.84 -6.68
N PRO A 53 -6.41 -16.16 -6.98
CA PRO A 53 -5.34 -17.10 -6.68
C PRO A 53 -3.98 -16.73 -7.33
N GLN A 54 -4.01 -16.26 -8.59
CA GLN A 54 -2.81 -15.84 -9.30
C GLN A 54 -2.30 -14.50 -8.76
N ILE A 55 -3.19 -13.53 -8.52
CA ILE A 55 -2.84 -12.23 -7.91
C ILE A 55 -2.09 -12.44 -6.60
N GLN A 56 -2.58 -13.35 -5.76
CA GLN A 56 -1.95 -13.68 -4.47
C GLN A 56 -0.62 -14.41 -4.63
N ALA A 57 -0.53 -15.36 -5.56
CA ALA A 57 0.70 -16.10 -5.81
C ALA A 57 1.85 -15.21 -6.29
N GLU A 58 1.54 -14.17 -7.05
CA GLU A 58 2.53 -13.24 -7.61
C GLU A 58 2.85 -12.04 -6.70
N ALA A 59 2.06 -11.79 -5.64
CA ALA A 59 2.14 -10.59 -4.83
C ALA A 59 3.56 -10.32 -4.28
N ALA A 60 4.21 -11.34 -3.69
CA ALA A 60 5.56 -11.20 -3.13
C ALA A 60 6.63 -10.90 -4.19
N TYR A 61 6.47 -11.41 -5.42
CA TYR A 61 7.37 -11.12 -6.54
C TYR A 61 7.28 -9.64 -6.93
N TRP A 62 6.06 -9.12 -7.12
CA TRP A 62 5.85 -7.74 -7.54
C TRP A 62 6.17 -6.75 -6.42
N GLU A 63 5.82 -7.08 -5.17
CA GLU A 63 6.20 -6.30 -3.99
C GLU A 63 7.72 -6.15 -3.91
N GLY A 64 8.47 -7.24 -4.06
CA GLY A 64 9.93 -7.23 -4.04
C GLY A 64 10.55 -6.36 -5.14
N ARG A 65 9.90 -6.22 -6.31
CA ARG A 65 10.36 -5.34 -7.39
C ARG A 65 10.12 -3.86 -7.10
N VAL A 66 8.96 -3.51 -6.58
CA VAL A 66 8.61 -2.12 -6.20
C VAL A 66 9.37 -1.72 -4.94
N GLY A 67 9.40 -2.58 -3.93
CA GLY A 67 10.18 -2.44 -2.70
C GLY A 67 9.77 -1.30 -1.77
N THR A 68 8.56 -0.75 -1.94
CA THR A 68 8.04 0.35 -1.14
C THR A 68 6.67 0.07 -0.49
N PRO A 69 5.80 -0.83 -1.01
CA PRO A 69 4.51 -1.12 -0.39
C PRO A 69 4.66 -1.84 0.96
N HIS A 70 3.97 -1.36 2.00
CA HIS A 70 3.84 -2.03 3.29
C HIS A 70 2.56 -2.84 3.39
N ASP A 71 1.51 -2.35 2.76
CA ASP A 71 0.17 -2.91 2.81
C ASP A 71 -0.56 -2.52 1.53
N PHE A 72 -1.12 -3.49 0.84
CA PHE A 72 -1.87 -3.31 -0.40
C PHE A 72 -3.16 -4.11 -0.30
N ARG A 73 -4.30 -3.45 -0.32
CA ARG A 73 -5.60 -4.11 -0.19
C ARG A 73 -6.54 -3.71 -1.31
N VAL A 74 -7.26 -4.71 -1.80
CA VAL A 74 -8.38 -4.53 -2.73
C VAL A 74 -9.58 -5.29 -2.16
N THR A 75 -10.70 -4.60 -2.01
CA THR A 75 -11.92 -5.16 -1.43
C THR A 75 -13.13 -4.79 -2.28
N LEU A 76 -13.93 -5.79 -2.63
CA LEU A 76 -15.23 -5.56 -3.23
C LEU A 76 -16.24 -5.22 -2.11
N ILE A 77 -16.96 -4.13 -2.26
CA ILE A 77 -17.93 -3.62 -1.29
C ILE A 77 -19.29 -3.37 -1.95
N ASP A 78 -20.31 -3.06 -1.14
CA ASP A 78 -21.65 -2.72 -1.60
C ASP A 78 -22.26 -3.77 -2.55
N ASN A 79 -22.26 -5.04 -2.13
CA ASN A 79 -22.74 -6.17 -2.94
C ASN A 79 -22.04 -6.24 -4.32
N ASP A 80 -20.71 -6.12 -4.33
CA ASP A 80 -19.89 -6.20 -5.54
C ASP A 80 -20.08 -5.06 -6.56
N THR A 81 -20.71 -3.97 -6.17
CA THR A 81 -20.92 -2.83 -7.08
C THR A 81 -19.77 -1.83 -7.03
N ARG A 82 -18.97 -1.85 -5.96
CA ARG A 82 -17.84 -0.95 -5.76
C ARG A 82 -16.57 -1.71 -5.37
N ILE A 83 -15.45 -1.14 -5.73
CA ILE A 83 -14.11 -1.62 -5.38
C ILE A 83 -13.41 -0.56 -4.54
N LEU A 84 -12.91 -0.96 -3.37
CA LEU A 84 -12.07 -0.18 -2.50
C LEU A 84 -10.63 -0.66 -2.67
N PHE A 85 -9.73 0.25 -2.97
CA PHE A 85 -8.31 0.07 -2.97
C PHE A 85 -7.67 0.90 -1.86
N THR A 86 -6.76 0.32 -1.08
CA THR A 86 -5.99 1.04 -0.07
C THR A 86 -4.54 0.56 -0.08
N ILE A 87 -3.62 1.49 0.15
CA ILE A 87 -2.20 1.17 0.21
C ILE A 87 -1.46 2.07 1.20
N VAL A 88 -0.46 1.48 1.89
CA VAL A 88 0.56 2.19 2.64
C VAL A 88 1.93 1.90 2.00
N TYR A 89 2.69 2.95 1.71
CA TYR A 89 3.95 2.85 0.99
C TYR A 89 5.03 3.79 1.57
N ASP A 90 6.29 3.54 1.24
CA ASP A 90 7.39 4.42 1.60
C ASP A 90 7.58 5.54 0.58
N GLY A 91 7.87 6.76 1.08
CA GLY A 91 8.25 7.89 0.25
C GLY A 91 7.10 8.80 -0.17
N ASP A 92 7.32 9.53 -1.25
CA ASP A 92 6.38 10.50 -1.79
C ASP A 92 5.47 9.87 -2.84
N PHE A 93 4.30 10.49 -3.07
CA PHE A 93 3.25 9.93 -3.93
C PHE A 93 3.70 9.73 -5.39
N LYS A 94 4.28 10.76 -6.02
CA LYS A 94 4.67 10.67 -7.44
C LYS A 94 5.73 9.62 -7.71
N PRO A 95 6.88 9.58 -7.00
CA PRO A 95 7.86 8.51 -7.17
C PRO A 95 7.26 7.13 -6.95
N TYR A 96 6.39 6.96 -5.95
CA TYR A 96 5.69 5.69 -5.72
C TYR A 96 4.84 5.29 -6.92
N VAL A 97 4.02 6.20 -7.48
CA VAL A 97 3.18 5.93 -8.64
C VAL A 97 4.02 5.57 -9.86
N GLU A 98 5.11 6.30 -10.12
CA GLU A 98 6.03 6.01 -11.22
C GLU A 98 6.67 4.64 -11.06
N ASP A 99 7.12 4.28 -9.85
CA ASP A 99 7.73 3.00 -9.57
C ASP A 99 6.75 1.83 -9.73
N ILE A 100 5.54 1.92 -9.19
CA ILE A 100 4.57 0.83 -9.30
C ILE A 100 4.08 0.63 -10.75
N LEU A 101 3.90 1.71 -11.50
CA LEU A 101 3.54 1.64 -12.92
C LEU A 101 4.69 1.10 -13.77
N ARG A 102 5.94 1.37 -13.44
CA ARG A 102 7.10 0.83 -14.16
C ARG A 102 7.35 -0.64 -13.83
N GLU A 103 7.29 -1.01 -12.55
CA GLU A 103 7.75 -2.32 -12.08
C GLU A 103 6.65 -3.37 -11.99
N ALA A 104 5.39 -2.97 -11.76
CA ALA A 104 4.28 -3.88 -11.46
C ALA A 104 3.06 -3.73 -12.40
N SER A 105 3.19 -3.06 -13.55
CA SER A 105 2.10 -2.89 -14.52
C SER A 105 1.33 -4.17 -14.84
N PRO A 106 1.96 -5.32 -15.13
CA PRO A 106 1.20 -6.54 -15.45
C PRO A 106 0.33 -7.03 -14.28
N TRP A 107 0.81 -6.86 -13.05
CA TRP A 107 0.07 -7.25 -11.85
C TRP A 107 -1.09 -6.31 -11.57
N LEU A 108 -0.89 -4.98 -11.73
CA LEU A 108 -1.96 -4.01 -11.64
C LEU A 108 -3.05 -4.24 -12.70
N ASP A 109 -2.66 -4.57 -13.93
CA ASP A 109 -3.60 -4.91 -15.00
C ASP A 109 -4.38 -6.19 -14.66
N MET A 110 -3.75 -7.19 -14.07
CA MET A 110 -4.42 -8.40 -13.61
C MET A 110 -5.46 -8.09 -12.51
N ILE A 111 -5.17 -7.15 -11.62
CA ILE A 111 -6.07 -6.74 -10.53
C ILE A 111 -7.23 -5.89 -11.07
N PHE A 112 -6.96 -4.87 -11.87
CA PHE A 112 -7.91 -3.80 -12.13
C PHE A 112 -8.52 -3.81 -13.53
N HIS A 113 -7.83 -4.32 -14.57
CA HIS A 113 -8.34 -4.30 -15.94
C HIS A 113 -9.55 -5.23 -16.12
N GLY A 114 -10.68 -4.66 -16.52
CA GLY A 114 -11.99 -5.33 -16.59
C GLY A 114 -12.68 -5.54 -15.25
N VAL A 115 -12.06 -5.08 -14.14
CA VAL A 115 -12.62 -5.10 -12.78
C VAL A 115 -13.07 -3.70 -12.36
N TRP A 116 -12.16 -2.72 -12.48
CA TRP A 116 -12.46 -1.32 -12.22
C TRP A 116 -13.10 -0.70 -13.46
N ASP A 117 -14.32 -0.17 -13.32
CA ASP A 117 -15.06 0.41 -14.45
C ASP A 117 -14.31 1.62 -15.03
N GLY A 118 -14.09 1.59 -16.35
CA GLY A 118 -13.32 2.60 -17.07
C GLY A 118 -11.80 2.40 -17.09
N PHE A 119 -11.23 1.52 -16.26
CA PHE A 119 -9.78 1.24 -16.31
C PHE A 119 -9.44 0.32 -17.50
N LYS A 120 -8.61 0.82 -18.43
CA LYS A 120 -8.24 0.14 -19.68
C LYS A 120 -6.84 -0.46 -19.66
N GLY A 121 -6.23 -0.51 -18.50
CA GLY A 121 -4.86 -0.98 -18.30
C GLY A 121 -3.87 0.15 -18.03
N THR A 122 -2.73 -0.21 -17.49
CA THR A 122 -1.65 0.71 -17.06
C THR A 122 -1.02 1.48 -18.24
N GLN A 123 -1.13 0.95 -19.46
CA GLN A 123 -0.65 1.62 -20.67
C GLN A 123 -1.61 2.71 -21.20
N ASP A 124 -2.86 2.70 -20.79
CA ASP A 124 -3.81 3.77 -21.10
C ASP A 124 -3.72 4.86 -20.04
N ARG A 125 -2.85 5.86 -20.32
CA ARG A 125 -2.57 6.95 -19.39
C ARG A 125 -3.81 7.68 -18.91
N LYS A 126 -4.79 7.87 -19.80
CA LYS A 126 -6.03 8.57 -19.46
C LYS A 126 -6.83 7.78 -18.41
N SER A 127 -6.99 6.48 -18.59
CA SER A 127 -7.72 5.66 -17.62
C SER A 127 -6.97 5.57 -16.28
N VAL A 128 -5.64 5.59 -16.29
CA VAL A 128 -4.82 5.68 -15.06
C VAL A 128 -5.08 7.00 -14.34
N GLU A 129 -5.06 8.13 -15.05
CA GLU A 129 -5.36 9.46 -14.48
C GLU A 129 -6.78 9.53 -13.92
N GLU A 130 -7.77 8.90 -14.57
CA GLU A 130 -9.16 8.80 -14.11
C GLU A 130 -9.30 8.00 -12.81
N VAL A 131 -8.51 6.93 -12.63
CA VAL A 131 -8.46 6.18 -11.36
C VAL A 131 -7.81 7.04 -10.26
N PHE A 132 -6.69 7.70 -10.55
CA PHE A 132 -6.04 8.58 -9.57
C PHE A 132 -6.89 9.81 -9.20
N ALA A 133 -7.78 10.28 -10.07
CA ALA A 133 -8.74 11.32 -9.74
C ALA A 133 -9.79 10.88 -8.69
N GLN A 134 -9.92 9.58 -8.45
CA GLN A 134 -10.82 9.00 -7.43
C GLN A 134 -10.09 8.70 -6.10
N VAL A 135 -8.81 9.04 -5.99
CA VAL A 135 -8.03 8.88 -4.77
C VAL A 135 -8.46 9.92 -3.73
N PHE A 136 -8.58 9.49 -2.52
CA PHE A 136 -8.85 10.33 -1.35
C PHE A 136 -7.92 9.95 -0.18
N GLU A 137 -7.79 10.85 0.76
CA GLU A 137 -7.02 10.64 2.00
C GLU A 137 -7.89 10.00 3.09
N ALA A 138 -7.30 9.17 3.92
CA ALA A 138 -7.96 8.64 5.11
C ALA A 138 -8.29 9.75 6.11
N ASP A 139 -9.44 9.69 6.78
CA ASP A 139 -9.74 10.62 7.89
C ASP A 139 -8.80 10.41 9.06
N PHE A 140 -8.48 9.14 9.36
CA PHE A 140 -7.53 8.75 10.40
C PHE A 140 -6.46 7.82 9.81
N PHE A 141 -5.19 8.13 10.07
CA PHE A 141 -4.04 7.32 9.67
C PHE A 141 -3.06 7.19 10.83
N TYR A 142 -2.71 5.97 11.18
CA TYR A 142 -1.74 5.65 12.22
C TYR A 142 -0.78 4.57 11.72
N VAL A 143 0.49 4.72 12.02
CA VAL A 143 1.54 3.75 11.69
C VAL A 143 2.40 3.49 12.93
N ALA A 144 2.53 2.23 13.34
CA ALA A 144 3.31 1.85 14.52
C ALA A 144 4.81 2.22 14.40
N ASN A 145 5.38 2.08 13.20
CA ASN A 145 6.80 2.34 12.92
C ASN A 145 6.94 3.29 11.71
N PRO A 146 6.67 4.60 11.87
CA PRO A 146 6.57 5.54 10.76
C PRO A 146 7.88 5.75 9.99
N ASP A 147 9.02 5.56 10.62
CA ASP A 147 10.35 5.81 10.02
C ASP A 147 11.06 4.54 9.51
N VAL A 148 10.43 3.36 9.70
CA VAL A 148 10.99 2.07 9.27
C VAL A 148 10.47 1.73 7.87
N THR A 149 11.35 1.70 6.87
CA THR A 149 11.00 1.36 5.48
C THR A 149 10.90 -0.14 5.24
N VAL A 150 10.30 -0.56 4.12
CA VAL A 150 10.30 -1.97 3.67
C VAL A 150 11.74 -2.51 3.57
N LYS A 151 12.67 -1.69 3.06
CA LYS A 151 14.09 -2.04 2.99
C LYS A 151 14.73 -2.23 4.36
N ASP A 152 14.34 -1.41 5.35
CA ASP A 152 14.82 -1.56 6.73
C ASP A 152 14.29 -2.86 7.36
N VAL A 153 13.00 -3.20 7.14
CA VAL A 153 12.42 -4.48 7.58
C VAL A 153 13.19 -5.66 6.98
N ALA A 154 13.41 -5.66 5.68
CA ALA A 154 14.15 -6.73 5.00
C ALA A 154 15.60 -6.84 5.52
N LYS A 155 16.25 -5.71 5.83
CA LYS A 155 17.59 -5.71 6.46
C LYS A 155 17.56 -6.32 7.86
N MET A 156 16.59 -5.91 8.69
CA MET A 156 16.43 -6.44 10.05
C MET A 156 16.18 -7.95 10.06
N GLN A 157 15.34 -8.45 9.14
CA GLN A 157 15.08 -9.88 8.99
C GLN A 157 16.35 -10.66 8.63
N ARG A 158 17.17 -10.16 7.69
CA ARG A 158 18.46 -10.79 7.35
C ARG A 158 19.43 -10.81 8.52
N LEU A 159 19.52 -9.72 9.29
CA LEU A 159 20.37 -9.64 10.48
C LEU A 159 19.88 -10.62 11.56
N SER A 160 18.59 -10.67 11.83
CA SER A 160 18.00 -11.60 12.81
C SER A 160 18.30 -13.05 12.45
N LYS A 161 18.16 -13.41 11.17
CA LYS A 161 18.50 -14.76 10.67
C LYS A 161 19.98 -15.07 10.88
N ALA A 162 20.90 -14.18 10.48
CA ALA A 162 22.34 -14.39 10.63
C ALA A 162 22.77 -14.52 12.10
N VAL A 163 22.18 -13.72 13.00
CA VAL A 163 22.43 -13.84 14.45
C VAL A 163 21.92 -15.18 14.99
N GLY A 164 20.73 -15.64 14.57
CA GLY A 164 20.22 -16.96 14.93
C GLY A 164 21.15 -18.09 14.51
N GLU A 165 21.60 -18.10 13.26
CA GLU A 165 22.55 -19.09 12.73
C GLU A 165 23.89 -19.08 13.50
N LEU A 166 24.39 -17.91 13.91
CA LEU A 166 25.61 -17.78 14.73
C LEU A 166 25.41 -18.37 16.14
N LEU A 167 24.27 -18.12 16.78
CA LEU A 167 23.96 -18.64 18.11
C LEU A 167 23.80 -20.15 18.07
N ASP A 168 23.15 -20.69 17.06
CA ASP A 168 22.97 -22.14 16.89
C ASP A 168 24.32 -22.84 16.64
N ALA A 169 25.25 -22.21 15.92
CA ALA A 169 26.59 -22.75 15.69
C ALA A 169 27.53 -22.70 16.93
N ALA A 170 27.18 -21.91 17.94
CA ALA A 170 27.96 -21.76 19.18
C ALA A 170 27.51 -22.68 20.31
N THR A 171 26.43 -23.46 20.11
CA THR A 171 25.88 -24.47 21.04
C THR A 171 26.20 -25.90 20.58
#